data_5c0f3e6e4c807d795723f8e1a60d4938
#
_entry.id   5c0f3e6e4c807d795723f8e1a60d4938
#
_cell.length_a   1.000
_cell.length_b   1.000
_cell.length_c   1.000
_cell.angle_alpha   90.00
_cell.angle_beta   90.00
_cell.angle_gamma   90.00
#
_symmetry.space_group_name_H-M   'P 1'
#
loop_
_entity.id
_entity.type
_entity.pdbx_description
1 polymer ?
#
loop_
_entity_poly.entity_id
_entity_poly.type
_entity_poly.pdbx_seq_one_letter_code
_entity_poly.pdbx_strand_id
1 'polypeptide(L)'
;LSSEYTGEIQKDIQRLQTITDRFSKIGSAPSLQRENVQEVMEHSIDYIRTRTSDKINFSLQNNSGAQVFAPMNIPLFEWVIENILKNAIDAMTGEGKISATITDQQQFVYIDIADSGKGISKSAFKTVFKPGYTTKSRGWGLGLSLSKRIIEEYHDGQIFVKHSEPNKGTTFRIVLKK
;
A
#
# COMPACT_ATOMS: atom_id res chain seq x y z
N LEU A 1 -18.30 -26.81 13.06
CA LEU A 1 -17.50 -25.76 13.75
C LEU A 1 -15.99 -25.91 13.56
N SER A 2 -15.44 -27.15 13.36
CA SER A 2 -13.98 -27.34 13.23
C SER A 2 -13.39 -27.05 11.85
N SER A 3 -14.15 -27.18 10.77
CA SER A 3 -13.62 -27.03 9.40
C SER A 3 -13.48 -25.56 8.95
N GLU A 4 -14.30 -24.66 9.45
CA GLU A 4 -14.18 -23.22 9.19
C GLU A 4 -12.96 -22.59 9.88
N TYR A 5 -12.70 -22.99 11.13
CA TYR A 5 -11.52 -22.53 11.88
C TYR A 5 -10.21 -23.04 11.26
N THR A 6 -10.16 -24.29 10.77
CA THR A 6 -8.99 -24.83 10.07
C THR A 6 -8.69 -24.11 8.77
N GLY A 7 -9.72 -23.70 8.01
CA GLY A 7 -9.54 -22.93 6.77
C GLY A 7 -9.02 -21.50 7.00
N GLU A 8 -9.42 -20.86 8.10
CA GLU A 8 -8.92 -19.52 8.47
C GLU A 8 -7.47 -19.56 8.96
N ILE A 9 -7.15 -20.52 9.82
CA ILE A 9 -5.76 -20.76 10.31
C ILE A 9 -4.84 -21.06 9.13
N GLN A 10 -5.27 -21.86 8.17
CA GLN A 10 -4.48 -22.22 6.99
C GLN A 10 -4.23 -21.03 6.07
N LYS A 11 -5.20 -20.11 5.92
CA LYS A 11 -5.02 -18.84 5.21
C LYS A 11 -4.05 -17.90 5.93
N ASP A 12 -4.10 -17.86 7.25
CA ASP A 12 -3.20 -17.03 8.06
C ASP A 12 -1.77 -17.59 8.07
N ILE A 13 -1.59 -18.90 8.13
CA ILE A 13 -0.28 -19.57 7.98
C ILE A 13 0.29 -19.28 6.58
N GLN A 14 -0.50 -19.38 5.53
CA GLN A 14 -0.08 -19.11 4.16
C GLN A 14 0.28 -17.65 3.93
N ARG A 15 -0.41 -16.71 4.61
CA ARG A 15 -0.04 -15.30 4.67
C ARG A 15 1.28 -15.07 5.40
N LEU A 16 1.47 -15.69 6.56
CA LEU A 16 2.73 -15.63 7.31
C LEU A 16 3.89 -16.23 6.52
N GLN A 17 3.69 -17.36 5.86
CA GLN A 17 4.69 -17.93 4.94
C GLN A 17 5.03 -16.99 3.80
N THR A 18 4.04 -16.41 3.15
CA THR A 18 4.28 -15.43 2.07
C THR A 18 5.06 -14.22 2.57
N ILE A 19 4.76 -13.72 3.76
CA ILE A 19 5.50 -12.62 4.40
C ILE A 19 6.92 -13.09 4.73
N THR A 20 7.08 -14.25 5.35
CA THR A 20 8.38 -14.82 5.73
C THR A 20 9.23 -15.14 4.52
N ASP A 21 8.68 -15.72 3.45
CA ASP A 21 9.40 -16.02 2.21
C ASP A 21 9.82 -14.75 1.46
N ARG A 22 9.00 -13.72 1.50
CA ARG A 22 9.37 -12.40 0.96
C ARG A 22 10.47 -11.73 1.80
N PHE A 23 10.48 -11.93 3.12
CA PHE A 23 11.50 -11.38 4.03
C PHE A 23 12.73 -12.29 4.19
N SER A 24 12.64 -13.62 4.06
CA SER A 24 13.79 -14.53 4.17
C SER A 24 14.71 -14.47 2.95
N LYS A 25 14.20 -14.04 1.80
CA LYS A 25 15.02 -13.66 0.62
C LYS A 25 15.81 -12.37 0.83
N ILE A 26 15.62 -11.68 1.94
CA ILE A 26 16.26 -10.41 2.32
C ILE A 26 17.42 -10.65 3.30
N GLY A 27 18.12 -11.76 3.16
CA GLY A 27 19.43 -11.97 3.84
C GLY A 27 20.56 -11.07 3.28
N SER A 28 20.28 -10.34 2.19
CA SER A 28 21.06 -9.22 1.65
C SER A 28 20.09 -8.09 1.33
N ALA A 29 20.51 -6.83 1.47
CA ALA A 29 19.68 -5.68 1.08
C ALA A 29 19.11 -5.91 -0.33
N PRO A 30 17.77 -5.72 -0.53
CA PRO A 30 17.17 -5.96 -1.84
C PRO A 30 17.80 -5.02 -2.86
N SER A 31 18.15 -5.54 -4.02
CA SER A 31 18.67 -4.71 -5.11
C SER A 31 17.53 -3.82 -5.63
N LEU A 32 17.81 -2.53 -5.75
CA LEU A 32 16.92 -1.59 -6.39
C LEU A 32 17.34 -1.43 -7.86
N GLN A 33 16.36 -1.45 -8.76
CA GLN A 33 16.54 -1.16 -10.17
C GLN A 33 15.78 0.12 -10.52
N ARG A 34 16.25 0.81 -11.57
CA ARG A 34 15.55 2.01 -12.06
C ARG A 34 14.33 1.60 -12.87
N GLU A 35 13.15 1.72 -12.28
CA GLU A 35 11.89 1.23 -12.82
C GLU A 35 10.94 2.36 -13.17
N ASN A 36 10.05 2.14 -14.14
CA ASN A 36 8.99 3.07 -14.50
C ASN A 36 7.87 3.01 -13.44
N VAL A 37 7.73 4.10 -12.68
CA VAL A 37 6.78 4.18 -11.56
C VAL A 37 5.34 3.99 -12.02
N GLN A 38 4.98 4.54 -13.19
CA GLN A 38 3.62 4.42 -13.71
C GLN A 38 3.27 2.98 -14.05
N GLU A 39 4.15 2.25 -14.73
CA GLU A 39 3.93 0.84 -15.10
C GLU A 39 3.75 -0.05 -13.87
N VAL A 40 4.57 0.14 -12.83
CA VAL A 40 4.47 -0.62 -11.58
C VAL A 40 3.15 -0.30 -10.85
N MET A 41 2.74 0.98 -10.84
CA MET A 41 1.46 1.39 -10.26
C MET A 41 0.26 0.82 -11.04
N GLU A 42 0.29 0.87 -12.37
CA GLU A 42 -0.76 0.29 -13.24
C GLU A 42 -0.92 -1.20 -12.96
N HIS A 43 0.18 -1.95 -12.92
CA HIS A 43 0.16 -3.39 -12.65
C HIS A 43 -0.45 -3.70 -11.27
N SER A 44 -0.04 -2.97 -10.24
CA SER A 44 -0.57 -3.15 -8.87
C SER A 44 -2.06 -2.84 -8.78
N ILE A 45 -2.51 -1.76 -9.43
CA ILE A 45 -3.92 -1.34 -9.44
C ILE A 45 -4.76 -2.37 -10.20
N ASP A 46 -4.32 -2.84 -11.36
CA ASP A 46 -5.06 -3.82 -12.16
C ASP A 46 -5.18 -5.16 -11.44
N TYR A 47 -4.11 -5.58 -10.74
CA TYR A 47 -4.17 -6.78 -9.91
C TYR A 47 -5.25 -6.71 -8.83
N ILE A 48 -5.41 -5.57 -8.18
CA ILE A 48 -6.44 -5.37 -7.14
C ILE A 48 -7.82 -5.18 -7.77
N ARG A 49 -7.92 -4.39 -8.85
CA ARG A 49 -9.19 -4.11 -9.55
C ARG A 49 -9.92 -5.38 -9.94
N THR A 50 -9.22 -6.36 -10.51
CA THR A 50 -9.82 -7.65 -10.95
C THR A 50 -10.37 -8.50 -9.81
N ARG A 51 -10.07 -8.15 -8.55
CA ARG A 51 -10.45 -8.89 -7.34
C ARG A 51 -11.36 -8.09 -6.41
N THR A 52 -11.84 -6.95 -6.89
CA THR A 52 -12.61 -5.99 -6.10
C THR A 52 -13.97 -5.76 -6.77
N SER A 53 -14.94 -5.28 -6.00
CA SER A 53 -16.27 -4.93 -6.50
C SER A 53 -16.19 -3.85 -7.59
N ASP A 54 -16.97 -4.00 -8.66
CA ASP A 54 -17.12 -3.03 -9.76
C ASP A 54 -17.64 -1.65 -9.29
N LYS A 55 -18.14 -1.57 -8.07
CA LYS A 55 -18.60 -0.31 -7.46
C LYS A 55 -17.45 0.55 -6.91
N ILE A 56 -16.20 0.04 -6.94
CA ILE A 56 -15.02 0.80 -6.56
C ILE A 56 -14.31 1.28 -7.82
N ASN A 57 -14.26 2.59 -8.00
CA ASN A 57 -13.64 3.22 -9.15
C ASN A 57 -12.15 3.49 -8.85
N PHE A 58 -11.27 3.02 -9.73
CA PHE A 58 -9.83 3.27 -9.67
C PHE A 58 -9.42 4.26 -10.75
N SER A 59 -8.56 5.19 -10.39
CA SER A 59 -7.91 6.11 -11.34
C SER A 59 -6.42 6.25 -11.04
N LEU A 60 -5.62 6.36 -12.08
CA LEU A 60 -4.19 6.67 -12.00
C LEU A 60 -3.91 7.89 -12.88
N GLN A 61 -3.22 8.87 -12.34
CA GLN A 61 -2.81 10.08 -13.05
C GLN A 61 -1.32 10.35 -12.84
N ASN A 62 -0.62 10.59 -13.93
CA ASN A 62 0.74 11.09 -13.91
C ASN A 62 0.72 12.58 -14.25
N ASN A 63 1.02 13.42 -13.26
CA ASN A 63 1.00 14.88 -13.40
C ASN A 63 2.31 15.44 -14.00
N SER A 64 3.29 14.56 -14.28
CA SER A 64 4.62 15.01 -14.74
C SER A 64 4.72 15.23 -16.25
N GLY A 65 3.73 14.77 -17.01
CA GLY A 65 3.72 14.87 -18.48
C GLY A 65 4.79 14.03 -19.20
N ALA A 66 5.62 13.28 -18.47
CA ALA A 66 6.68 12.41 -18.96
C ALA A 66 6.76 11.13 -18.14
N GLN A 67 7.50 10.14 -18.62
CA GLN A 67 7.80 8.93 -17.86
C GLN A 67 8.62 9.26 -16.62
N VAL A 68 8.21 8.72 -15.48
CA VAL A 68 8.84 8.93 -14.18
C VAL A 68 9.51 7.63 -13.74
N PHE A 69 10.80 7.71 -13.43
CA PHE A 69 11.58 6.57 -12.97
C PHE A 69 12.09 6.80 -11.56
N ALA A 70 12.12 5.73 -10.77
CA ALA A 70 12.74 5.71 -9.45
C ALA A 70 13.41 4.36 -9.19
N PRO A 71 14.46 4.30 -8.35
CA PRO A 71 15.02 3.05 -7.87
C PRO A 71 13.99 2.31 -7.03
N MET A 72 13.67 1.06 -7.39
CA MET A 72 12.78 0.23 -6.58
C MET A 72 13.03 -1.27 -6.78
N ASN A 73 12.60 -2.04 -5.79
CA ASN A 73 12.43 -3.47 -5.90
C ASN A 73 10.96 -3.75 -6.18
N ILE A 74 10.62 -4.12 -7.42
CA ILE A 74 9.22 -4.25 -7.87
C ILE A 74 8.40 -5.13 -6.92
N PRO A 75 8.78 -6.39 -6.58
CA PRO A 75 7.97 -7.24 -5.71
C PRO A 75 7.66 -6.64 -4.33
N LEU A 76 8.62 -5.93 -3.73
CA LEU A 76 8.42 -5.29 -2.44
C LEU A 76 7.55 -4.04 -2.57
N PHE A 77 7.76 -3.27 -3.61
CA PHE A 77 7.00 -2.05 -3.85
C PHE A 77 5.53 -2.38 -4.18
N GLU A 78 5.27 -3.33 -5.08
CA GLU A 78 3.92 -3.82 -5.39
C GLU A 78 3.20 -4.28 -4.13
N TRP A 79 3.89 -5.01 -3.24
CA TRP A 79 3.29 -5.43 -1.97
C TRP A 79 2.83 -4.24 -1.11
N VAL A 80 3.63 -3.15 -1.06
CA VAL A 80 3.24 -1.91 -0.36
C VAL A 80 1.99 -1.30 -0.98
N ILE A 81 1.96 -1.18 -2.31
CA ILE A 81 0.81 -0.61 -3.03
C ILE A 81 -0.44 -1.45 -2.80
N GLU A 82 -0.35 -2.78 -2.97
CA GLU A 82 -1.46 -3.69 -2.71
C GLU A 82 -2.01 -3.54 -1.29
N ASN A 83 -1.12 -3.42 -0.30
CA ASN A 83 -1.52 -3.28 1.09
C ASN A 83 -2.26 -1.96 1.34
N ILE A 84 -1.80 -0.84 0.76
CA ILE A 84 -2.49 0.45 0.85
C ILE A 84 -3.85 0.38 0.16
N LEU A 85 -3.92 -0.20 -1.05
CA LEU A 85 -5.16 -0.35 -1.81
C LEU A 85 -6.18 -1.23 -1.06
N LYS A 86 -5.74 -2.34 -0.46
CA LYS A 86 -6.59 -3.21 0.38
C LYS A 86 -7.12 -2.47 1.61
N ASN A 87 -6.28 -1.64 2.24
CA ASN A 87 -6.72 -0.80 3.36
C ASN A 87 -7.75 0.26 2.94
N ALA A 88 -7.56 0.85 1.76
CA ALA A 88 -8.52 1.79 1.16
C ALA A 88 -9.88 1.12 0.91
N ILE A 89 -9.88 -0.07 0.28
CA ILE A 89 -11.10 -0.86 0.02
C ILE A 89 -11.83 -1.19 1.32
N ASP A 90 -11.09 -1.64 2.35
CA ASP A 90 -11.67 -1.97 3.65
C ASP A 90 -12.23 -0.74 4.39
N ALA A 91 -11.72 0.46 4.11
CA ALA A 91 -12.23 1.71 4.67
C ALA A 91 -13.51 2.18 3.99
N MET A 92 -13.83 1.64 2.82
CA MET A 92 -15.04 1.91 2.04
C MET A 92 -16.02 0.74 2.21
N THR A 93 -17.29 1.02 2.36
CA THR A 93 -18.34 0.00 2.59
C THR A 93 -18.86 -0.62 1.29
N GLY A 94 -17.95 -1.10 0.44
CA GLY A 94 -18.29 -1.81 -0.80
C GLY A 94 -18.42 -0.93 -2.04
N GLU A 95 -18.41 0.38 -1.93
CA GLU A 95 -18.42 1.35 -3.04
C GLU A 95 -17.57 2.57 -2.71
N GLY A 96 -16.98 3.19 -3.71
CA GLY A 96 -16.16 4.39 -3.51
C GLY A 96 -15.16 4.65 -4.64
N LYS A 97 -14.19 5.48 -4.35
CA LYS A 97 -13.15 5.89 -5.29
C LYS A 97 -11.77 5.75 -4.68
N ILE A 98 -10.83 5.24 -5.47
CA ILE A 98 -9.41 5.23 -5.17
C ILE A 98 -8.71 5.96 -6.31
N SER A 99 -7.96 7.01 -5.99
CA SER A 99 -7.15 7.73 -6.95
C SER A 99 -5.69 7.68 -6.58
N ALA A 100 -4.84 7.32 -7.53
CA ALA A 100 -3.39 7.39 -7.40
C ALA A 100 -2.87 8.52 -8.29
N THR A 101 -1.95 9.33 -7.76
CA THR A 101 -1.33 10.44 -8.48
C THR A 101 0.18 10.36 -8.35
N ILE A 102 0.88 10.37 -9.48
CA ILE A 102 2.34 10.42 -9.55
C ILE A 102 2.74 11.84 -9.87
N THR A 103 3.68 12.40 -9.09
CA THR A 103 4.22 13.75 -9.29
C THR A 103 5.75 13.70 -9.21
N ASP A 104 6.40 14.15 -10.27
CA ASP A 104 7.85 14.29 -10.33
C ASP A 104 8.27 15.62 -9.68
N GLN A 105 9.16 15.57 -8.69
CA GLN A 105 9.68 16.70 -7.93
C GLN A 105 11.21 16.65 -7.92
N GLN A 106 11.83 17.03 -9.03
CA GLN A 106 13.30 17.10 -9.18
C GLN A 106 14.05 15.86 -8.67
N GLN A 107 14.33 15.78 -7.35
CA GLN A 107 15.06 14.68 -6.69
C GLN A 107 14.16 13.59 -6.13
N PHE A 108 12.84 13.82 -6.13
CA PHE A 108 11.88 12.92 -5.51
C PHE A 108 10.73 12.60 -6.46
N VAL A 109 10.14 11.44 -6.27
CA VAL A 109 8.85 11.07 -6.85
C VAL A 109 7.84 10.97 -5.73
N TYR A 110 6.74 11.69 -5.84
CA TYR A 110 5.61 11.60 -4.92
C TYR A 110 4.53 10.72 -5.52
N ILE A 111 4.05 9.76 -4.74
CA ILE A 111 2.93 8.90 -5.10
C ILE A 111 1.88 9.07 -4.02
N ASP A 112 0.77 9.71 -4.38
CA ASP A 112 -0.38 9.90 -3.51
C ASP A 112 -1.45 8.87 -3.84
N ILE A 113 -1.92 8.14 -2.84
CA ILE A 113 -3.02 7.19 -2.96
C ILE A 113 -4.13 7.66 -2.03
N ALA A 114 -5.24 8.11 -2.60
CA ALA A 114 -6.38 8.65 -1.91
C ALA A 114 -7.59 7.74 -2.04
N ASP A 115 -8.28 7.49 -0.94
CA ASP A 115 -9.56 6.79 -0.89
C ASP A 115 -10.69 7.71 -0.42
N SER A 116 -11.93 7.33 -0.69
CA SER A 116 -13.14 8.01 -0.21
C SER A 116 -13.79 7.32 1.00
N GLY A 117 -13.00 6.59 1.79
CA GLY A 117 -13.48 5.79 2.90
C GLY A 117 -13.78 6.58 4.18
N LYS A 118 -13.86 5.85 5.28
CA LYS A 118 -14.22 6.42 6.61
C LYS A 118 -13.19 7.41 7.18
N GLY A 119 -11.99 7.50 6.59
CA GLY A 119 -10.93 8.35 7.10
C GLY A 119 -10.38 7.91 8.46
N ILE A 120 -9.39 8.65 8.93
CA ILE A 120 -8.76 8.47 10.25
C ILE A 120 -8.56 9.83 10.93
N SER A 121 -8.56 9.85 12.26
CA SER A 121 -8.29 11.06 13.03
C SER A 121 -6.83 11.48 12.95
N LYS A 122 -6.54 12.77 13.08
CA LYS A 122 -5.15 13.29 13.07
C LYS A 122 -4.26 12.63 14.13
N SER A 123 -4.80 12.27 15.28
CA SER A 123 -4.06 11.57 16.34
C SER A 123 -3.59 10.18 15.91
N ALA A 124 -4.26 9.54 14.94
CA ALA A 124 -3.91 8.23 14.42
C ALA A 124 -2.87 8.25 13.29
N PHE A 125 -2.51 9.39 12.70
CA PHE A 125 -1.62 9.49 11.53
C PHE A 125 -0.27 8.78 11.72
N LYS A 126 0.33 8.87 12.90
CA LYS A 126 1.56 8.16 13.23
C LYS A 126 1.29 6.74 13.76
N THR A 127 0.19 6.58 14.46
CA THR A 127 -0.15 5.33 15.15
C THR A 127 -0.55 4.22 14.18
N VAL A 128 -1.12 4.54 13.01
CA VAL A 128 -1.50 3.54 12.00
C VAL A 128 -0.31 2.75 11.46
N PHE A 129 0.91 3.25 11.61
CA PHE A 129 2.14 2.57 11.22
C PHE A 129 2.79 1.74 12.35
N LYS A 130 2.22 1.75 13.56
CA LYS A 130 2.73 0.92 14.66
C LYS A 130 2.35 -0.54 14.43
N PRO A 131 3.29 -1.49 14.66
CA PRO A 131 2.96 -2.92 14.60
C PRO A 131 1.79 -3.27 15.52
N GLY A 132 0.86 -4.07 15.02
CA GLY A 132 -0.31 -4.50 15.79
C GLY A 132 -1.46 -3.49 15.85
N TYR A 133 -1.30 -2.28 15.31
CA TYR A 133 -2.42 -1.32 15.24
C TYR A 133 -3.42 -1.74 14.17
N THR A 134 -4.63 -2.04 14.58
CA THR A 134 -5.74 -2.36 13.67
C THR A 134 -7.06 -1.94 14.26
N THR A 135 -7.94 -1.43 13.42
CA THR A 135 -9.36 -1.18 13.74
C THR A 135 -10.26 -2.27 13.15
N LYS A 136 -9.68 -3.31 12.57
CA LYS A 136 -10.40 -4.42 11.93
C LYS A 136 -10.56 -5.55 12.93
N SER A 137 -11.70 -6.22 12.89
CA SER A 137 -11.95 -7.43 13.68
C SER A 137 -11.08 -8.62 13.24
N ARG A 138 -10.59 -8.59 12.00
CA ARG A 138 -9.69 -9.59 11.41
C ARG A 138 -8.48 -8.90 10.81
N GLY A 139 -7.29 -9.31 11.22
CA GLY A 139 -6.01 -8.80 10.73
C GLY A 139 -5.03 -8.53 11.87
N TRP A 140 -3.74 -8.70 11.58
CA TRP A 140 -2.67 -8.61 12.58
C TRP A 140 -2.15 -7.19 12.81
N GLY A 141 -2.66 -6.20 12.07
CA GLY A 141 -2.18 -4.82 12.15
C GLY A 141 -0.72 -4.64 11.71
N LEU A 142 -0.21 -5.52 10.85
CA LEU A 142 1.19 -5.51 10.41
C LEU A 142 1.38 -4.87 9.03
N GLY A 143 0.32 -4.72 8.24
CA GLY A 143 0.44 -4.26 6.86
C GLY A 143 1.12 -2.91 6.72
N LEU A 144 0.64 -1.86 7.38
CA LEU A 144 1.22 -0.52 7.27
C LEU A 144 2.59 -0.41 7.94
N SER A 145 2.84 -1.13 9.04
CA SER A 145 4.16 -1.14 9.68
C SER A 145 5.22 -1.79 8.78
N LEU A 146 4.88 -2.87 8.08
CA LEU A 146 5.74 -3.50 7.10
C LEU A 146 5.91 -2.63 5.84
N SER A 147 4.82 -1.98 5.37
CA SER A 147 4.90 -1.01 4.27
C SER A 147 5.89 0.10 4.59
N LYS A 148 5.82 0.63 5.82
CA LYS A 148 6.74 1.67 6.27
C LYS A 148 8.19 1.18 6.27
N ARG A 149 8.43 0.00 6.80
CA ARG A 149 9.75 -0.61 6.81
C ARG A 149 10.30 -0.82 5.39
N ILE A 150 9.49 -1.34 4.47
CA ILE A 150 9.90 -1.55 3.07
C ILE A 150 10.27 -0.23 2.41
N ILE A 151 9.48 0.80 2.58
CA ILE A 151 9.76 2.11 1.96
C ILE A 151 10.95 2.80 2.62
N GLU A 152 11.04 2.82 3.95
CA GLU A 152 12.07 3.60 4.65
C GLU A 152 13.42 2.87 4.70
N GLU A 153 13.43 1.55 4.99
CA GLU A 153 14.68 0.80 5.14
C GLU A 153 15.23 0.24 3.82
N TYR A 154 14.34 -0.14 2.87
CA TYR A 154 14.77 -0.81 1.64
C TYR A 154 14.72 0.08 0.39
N HIS A 155 13.93 1.15 0.38
CA HIS A 155 13.84 2.09 -0.74
C HIS A 155 14.39 3.48 -0.41
N ASP A 156 14.92 3.70 0.81
CA ASP A 156 15.41 5.00 1.29
C ASP A 156 14.40 6.14 1.03
N GLY A 157 13.13 5.81 1.17
CA GLY A 157 11.99 6.69 0.94
C GLY A 157 11.27 7.08 2.22
N GLN A 158 10.06 7.59 2.08
CA GLN A 158 9.16 7.90 3.18
C GLN A 158 7.73 7.47 2.85
N ILE A 159 6.96 7.09 3.86
CA ILE A 159 5.53 6.85 3.76
C ILE A 159 4.80 7.46 4.95
N PHE A 160 3.75 8.20 4.70
CA PHE A 160 2.96 8.84 5.75
C PHE A 160 1.54 9.17 5.29
N VAL A 161 0.67 9.48 6.26
CA VAL A 161 -0.66 10.02 5.97
C VAL A 161 -0.51 11.50 5.64
N LYS A 162 -0.74 11.86 4.38
CA LYS A 162 -0.69 13.24 3.89
C LYS A 162 -1.89 14.04 4.37
N HIS A 163 -3.08 13.45 4.26
CA HIS A 163 -4.34 14.05 4.64
C HIS A 163 -5.35 12.97 4.98
N SER A 164 -6.17 13.21 5.98
CA SER A 164 -7.36 12.43 6.26
C SER A 164 -8.31 13.21 7.14
N GLU A 165 -9.59 13.03 6.89
CA GLU A 165 -10.67 13.53 7.72
C GLU A 165 -11.71 12.42 7.93
N PRO A 166 -12.31 12.30 9.12
CA PRO A 166 -13.39 11.35 9.37
C PRO A 166 -14.52 11.50 8.32
N ASN A 167 -14.88 10.37 7.71
CA ASN A 167 -15.90 10.25 6.66
C ASN A 167 -15.60 10.99 5.33
N LYS A 168 -14.35 11.40 5.10
CA LYS A 168 -13.93 12.03 3.84
C LYS A 168 -12.77 11.31 3.15
N GLY A 169 -12.33 10.21 3.74
CA GLY A 169 -11.25 9.38 3.19
C GLY A 169 -9.86 9.73 3.70
N THR A 170 -8.89 9.01 3.16
CA THR A 170 -7.47 9.11 3.54
C THR A 170 -6.60 9.22 2.30
N THR A 171 -5.56 10.04 2.37
CA THR A 171 -4.49 10.10 1.37
C THR A 171 -3.18 9.69 2.02
N PHE A 172 -2.63 8.58 1.56
CA PHE A 172 -1.26 8.18 1.87
C PHE A 172 -0.30 8.77 0.83
N ARG A 173 0.86 9.22 1.28
CA ARG A 173 1.95 9.64 0.40
C ARG A 173 3.15 8.74 0.59
N ILE A 174 3.68 8.26 -0.54
CA ILE A 174 4.99 7.64 -0.65
C ILE A 174 5.91 8.65 -1.34
N VAL A 175 7.12 8.79 -0.81
CA VAL A 175 8.21 9.60 -1.38
C VAL A 175 9.36 8.67 -1.70
N LEU A 176 9.77 8.63 -2.95
CA LEU A 176 10.95 7.89 -3.41
C LEU A 176 12.02 8.89 -3.86
N LYS A 177 13.29 8.62 -3.57
CA LYS A 177 14.41 9.33 -4.18
C LYS A 177 14.60 8.83 -5.62
N LYS A 178 15.11 9.70 -6.49
CA LYS A 178 15.49 9.34 -7.86
C LYS A 178 16.92 8.84 -7.95
#